data_d8bd7a0dc3ec8f04f0b3ad57cca0a2a5
#
_entry.id   d8bd7a0dc3ec8f04f0b3ad57cca0a2a5
#
_cell.length_a   1.000
_cell.length_b   1.000
_cell.length_c   1.000
_cell.angle_alpha   90.00
_cell.angle_beta   90.00
_cell.angle_gamma   90.00
#
_symmetry.space_group_name_H-M   'P 1'
#
loop_
_entity.id
_entity.type
_entity.pdbx_description
1 polymer ?
#
loop_
_entity_poly.entity_id
_entity_poly.type
_entity_poly.pdbx_seq_one_letter_code
_entity_poly.pdbx_strand_id
1 'polypeptide(L)'
;MVKSNRNGQAATLSSEQLDAIIEELTPSVRAVFSICRFTAARISEALNLRWENITQIEVVIPKNITKKKMKTRAIPMNPRLWEEITSWKQRWREVQNRDPDRGNYVFPNAKDPARHMTRQAVDKALRGVCSELEVIGASTHSLRRSALTTASDKGVPLRVLQSISGHSSLEMLQKYLDVKDEAKKQAAMAFG
;
A
#
# COMPACT_ATOMS: atom_id res chain seq x y z
N MET A 1 -11.62 17.07 -7.10
CA MET A 1 -12.12 16.38 -8.30
C MET A 1 -11.56 14.97 -8.30
N VAL A 2 -12.41 13.94 -8.25
CA VAL A 2 -12.02 12.53 -8.29
C VAL A 2 -11.46 12.20 -9.68
N LYS A 3 -10.46 11.33 -9.75
CA LYS A 3 -9.77 10.97 -10.97
C LYS A 3 -10.71 10.32 -11.98
N SER A 4 -10.99 11.00 -13.07
CA SER A 4 -11.70 10.48 -14.25
C SER A 4 -10.70 10.48 -15.41
N ASN A 5 -10.61 9.39 -16.16
CA ASN A 5 -9.71 9.24 -17.31
C ASN A 5 -8.25 9.66 -17.07
N ARG A 6 -7.67 9.29 -15.90
CA ARG A 6 -6.31 9.63 -15.43
C ARG A 6 -6.08 11.09 -15.01
N ASN A 7 -7.06 11.94 -15.06
CA ASN A 7 -7.00 13.32 -14.58
C ASN A 7 -7.57 13.42 -13.15
N GLY A 8 -6.99 14.28 -12.30
CA GLY A 8 -7.43 14.49 -10.91
C GLY A 8 -6.70 13.63 -9.87
N GLN A 9 -7.17 13.69 -8.63
CA GLN A 9 -6.63 12.93 -7.51
C GLN A 9 -7.16 11.49 -7.49
N ALA A 10 -6.34 10.56 -7.01
CA ALA A 10 -6.79 9.18 -6.78
C ALA A 10 -7.95 9.16 -5.78
N ALA A 11 -8.96 8.33 -6.03
CA ALA A 11 -10.09 8.19 -5.11
C ALA A 11 -9.61 7.68 -3.74
N THR A 12 -10.24 8.17 -2.67
CA THR A 12 -10.17 7.54 -1.34
C THR A 12 -11.24 6.46 -1.30
N LEU A 13 -10.85 5.23 -1.02
CA LEU A 13 -11.71 4.06 -0.98
C LEU A 13 -12.08 3.74 0.48
N SER A 14 -13.29 3.27 0.72
CA SER A 14 -13.69 2.76 2.02
C SER A 14 -12.96 1.44 2.36
N SER A 15 -13.02 1.01 3.62
CA SER A 15 -12.42 -0.27 4.02
C SER A 15 -13.07 -1.43 3.30
N GLU A 16 -14.39 -1.40 3.12
CA GLU A 16 -15.18 -2.43 2.41
C GLU A 16 -14.81 -2.50 0.93
N GLN A 17 -14.65 -1.35 0.27
CA GLN A 17 -14.17 -1.30 -1.12
C GLN A 17 -12.74 -1.84 -1.27
N LEU A 18 -11.87 -1.53 -0.30
CA LEU A 18 -10.51 -2.06 -0.30
C LEU A 18 -10.48 -3.57 -0.07
N ASP A 19 -11.31 -4.08 0.86
CA ASP A 19 -11.44 -5.51 1.13
C ASP A 19 -11.95 -6.22 -0.13
N ALA A 20 -13.05 -5.77 -0.74
CA ALA A 20 -13.60 -6.34 -1.96
C ALA A 20 -12.60 -6.37 -3.13
N ILE A 21 -11.88 -5.26 -3.36
CA ILE A 21 -10.84 -5.22 -4.41
C ILE A 21 -9.72 -6.23 -4.11
N ILE A 22 -9.27 -6.31 -2.87
CA ILE A 22 -8.16 -7.20 -2.47
C ILE A 22 -8.57 -8.67 -2.62
N GLU A 23 -9.80 -9.03 -2.30
CA GLU A 23 -10.34 -10.40 -2.42
C GLU A 23 -10.38 -10.91 -3.86
N GLU A 24 -10.68 -10.06 -4.81
CA GLU A 24 -10.75 -10.42 -6.24
C GLU A 24 -9.38 -10.46 -6.94
N LEU A 25 -8.32 -9.95 -6.30
CA LEU A 25 -6.98 -9.95 -6.90
C LEU A 25 -6.30 -11.32 -6.80
N THR A 26 -5.47 -11.62 -7.80
CA THR A 26 -4.59 -12.81 -7.75
C THR A 26 -3.65 -12.75 -6.54
N PRO A 27 -3.22 -13.89 -5.97
CA PRO A 27 -2.45 -13.92 -4.73
C PRO A 27 -1.23 -13.01 -4.69
N SER A 28 -0.48 -12.92 -5.78
CA SER A 28 0.70 -12.05 -5.85
C SER A 28 0.33 -10.56 -5.82
N VAL A 29 -0.70 -10.16 -6.57
CA VAL A 29 -1.16 -8.77 -6.61
C VAL A 29 -1.87 -8.41 -5.31
N ARG A 30 -2.66 -9.32 -4.74
CA ARG A 30 -3.28 -9.21 -3.43
C ARG A 30 -2.25 -8.86 -2.36
N ALA A 31 -1.15 -9.61 -2.28
CA ALA A 31 -0.09 -9.34 -1.31
C ALA A 31 0.62 -8.00 -1.55
N VAL A 32 0.86 -7.58 -2.82
CA VAL A 32 1.37 -6.23 -3.14
C VAL A 32 0.43 -5.16 -2.58
N PHE A 33 -0.89 -5.32 -2.78
CA PHE A 33 -1.90 -4.35 -2.34
C PHE A 33 -2.01 -4.32 -0.83
N SER A 34 -1.94 -5.47 -0.16
CA SER A 34 -1.92 -5.56 1.30
C SER A 34 -0.73 -4.82 1.89
N ILE A 35 0.48 -4.96 1.32
CA ILE A 35 1.62 -4.13 1.74
C ILE A 35 1.30 -2.65 1.59
N CYS A 36 0.81 -2.20 0.43
CA CYS A 36 0.50 -0.78 0.22
C CYS A 36 -0.56 -0.26 1.20
N ARG A 37 -1.59 -1.07 1.49
CA ARG A 37 -2.67 -0.73 2.42
C ARG A 37 -2.18 -0.60 3.87
N PHE A 38 -1.44 -1.60 4.36
CA PHE A 38 -1.08 -1.66 5.77
C PHE A 38 0.19 -0.90 6.13
N THR A 39 1.01 -0.52 5.15
CA THR A 39 2.26 0.23 5.37
C THR A 39 2.25 1.63 4.77
N ALA A 40 1.19 2.00 4.05
CA ALA A 40 1.15 3.20 3.24
C ALA A 40 2.35 3.33 2.27
N ALA A 41 2.97 2.21 1.85
CA ALA A 41 4.05 2.20 0.88
C ALA A 41 3.56 2.64 -0.51
N ARG A 42 4.48 3.18 -1.31
CA ARG A 42 4.22 3.36 -2.74
C ARG A 42 4.28 2.02 -3.44
N ILE A 43 3.51 1.86 -4.51
CA ILE A 43 3.53 0.62 -5.30
C ILE A 43 4.94 0.24 -5.76
N SER A 44 5.76 1.21 -6.16
CA SER A 44 7.15 0.97 -6.55
C SER A 44 8.03 0.51 -5.38
N GLU A 45 7.77 0.99 -4.17
CA GLU A 45 8.46 0.55 -2.96
C GLU A 45 8.07 -0.90 -2.64
N ALA A 46 6.77 -1.22 -2.64
CA ALA A 46 6.29 -2.59 -2.39
C ALA A 46 6.86 -3.60 -3.39
N LEU A 47 6.86 -3.27 -4.68
CA LEU A 47 7.39 -4.16 -5.73
C LEU A 47 8.90 -4.43 -5.62
N ASN A 48 9.66 -3.48 -5.06
CA ASN A 48 11.11 -3.62 -4.88
C ASN A 48 11.51 -4.30 -3.57
N LEU A 49 10.57 -4.71 -2.71
CA LEU A 49 10.88 -5.44 -1.48
C LEU A 49 11.49 -6.80 -1.79
N ARG A 50 12.46 -7.17 -0.96
CA ARG A 50 13.06 -8.50 -0.90
C ARG A 50 12.62 -9.20 0.37
N TRP A 51 12.74 -10.53 0.44
CA TRP A 51 12.33 -11.28 1.61
C TRP A 51 13.07 -10.90 2.90
N GLU A 52 14.29 -10.40 2.80
CA GLU A 52 15.02 -9.82 3.94
C GLU A 52 14.37 -8.57 4.55
N ASN A 53 13.49 -7.91 3.80
CA ASN A 53 12.81 -6.69 4.23
C ASN A 53 11.51 -6.96 4.99
N ILE A 54 11.08 -8.22 5.09
CA ILE A 54 9.81 -8.60 5.72
C ILE A 54 10.07 -9.63 6.81
N THR A 55 9.71 -9.27 8.02
CA THR A 55 9.77 -10.15 9.20
C THR A 55 8.40 -10.21 9.86
N GLN A 56 8.24 -11.10 10.84
CA GLN A 56 7.02 -11.14 11.66
C GLN A 56 6.83 -9.86 12.49
N ILE A 57 7.91 -9.09 12.73
CA ILE A 57 7.90 -7.89 13.56
C ILE A 57 7.60 -6.64 12.73
N GLU A 58 8.16 -6.55 11.52
CA GLU A 58 8.11 -5.31 10.74
C GLU A 58 8.33 -5.52 9.24
N VAL A 59 7.92 -4.52 8.47
CA VAL A 59 8.30 -4.33 7.07
C VAL A 59 9.29 -3.17 7.00
N VAL A 60 10.50 -3.44 6.53
CA VAL A 60 11.54 -2.43 6.31
C VAL A 60 11.51 -1.96 4.87
N ILE A 61 11.32 -0.67 4.64
CA ILE A 61 11.43 -0.04 3.31
C ILE A 61 12.77 0.67 3.23
N PRO A 62 13.80 0.07 2.60
CA PRO A 62 15.15 0.63 2.55
C PRO A 62 15.19 1.94 1.74
N LYS A 63 16.07 2.87 2.11
CA LYS A 63 16.24 4.16 1.42
C LYS A 63 16.54 4.04 -0.08
N ASN A 64 17.24 3.00 -0.49
CA ASN A 64 17.66 2.79 -1.88
C ASN A 64 16.50 2.48 -2.84
N ILE A 65 15.38 1.95 -2.32
CA ILE A 65 14.17 1.70 -3.13
C ILE A 65 13.16 2.86 -3.06
N THR A 66 13.42 3.90 -2.27
CA THR A 66 12.53 5.07 -2.18
C THR A 66 12.86 6.10 -3.27
N LYS A 67 11.84 6.84 -3.74
CA LYS A 67 11.96 7.78 -4.87
C LYS A 67 13.08 8.82 -4.71
N LYS A 68 13.38 9.27 -3.48
CA LYS A 68 14.40 10.30 -3.19
C LYS A 68 15.57 9.77 -2.38
N LYS A 69 15.66 8.47 -2.14
CA LYS A 69 16.70 7.82 -1.32
C LYS A 69 16.89 8.49 0.07
N MET A 70 15.83 9.05 0.64
CA MET A 70 15.92 9.91 1.82
C MET A 70 16.17 9.13 3.10
N LYS A 71 15.30 8.19 3.45
CA LYS A 71 15.34 7.50 4.75
C LYS A 71 14.78 6.08 4.64
N THR A 72 15.41 5.14 5.32
CA THR A 72 14.84 3.82 5.60
C THR A 72 13.69 3.98 6.59
N ARG A 73 12.63 3.21 6.40
CA ARG A 73 11.46 3.18 7.28
C ARG A 73 11.21 1.76 7.73
N ALA A 74 11.11 1.55 9.02
CA ALA A 74 10.64 0.31 9.62
C ALA A 74 9.20 0.53 10.07
N ILE A 75 8.30 -0.32 9.62
CA ILE A 75 6.86 -0.20 9.85
C ILE A 75 6.43 -1.47 10.57
N PRO A 76 5.90 -1.38 11.80
CA PRO A 76 5.45 -2.54 12.54
C PRO A 76 4.49 -3.41 11.73
N MET A 77 4.64 -4.72 11.85
CA MET A 77 3.83 -5.68 11.11
C MET A 77 2.38 -5.65 11.62
N ASN A 78 1.44 -5.45 10.70
CA ASN A 78 0.03 -5.62 10.98
C ASN A 78 -0.33 -7.12 10.92
N PRO A 79 -1.11 -7.68 11.86
CA PRO A 79 -1.49 -9.11 11.86
C PRO A 79 -2.13 -9.57 10.54
N ARG A 80 -3.08 -8.82 9.98
CA ARG A 80 -3.71 -9.16 8.69
C ARG A 80 -2.70 -9.15 7.54
N LEU A 81 -1.74 -8.22 7.56
CA LEU A 81 -0.66 -8.20 6.57
C LEU A 81 0.23 -9.43 6.71
N TRP A 82 0.53 -9.86 7.94
CA TRP A 82 1.34 -11.05 8.16
C TRP A 82 0.68 -12.31 7.62
N GLU A 83 -0.62 -12.47 7.81
CA GLU A 83 -1.41 -13.58 7.25
C GLU A 83 -1.32 -13.60 5.71
N GLU A 84 -1.55 -12.46 5.07
CA GLU A 84 -1.45 -12.31 3.61
C GLU A 84 -0.04 -12.63 3.07
N ILE A 85 0.99 -12.13 3.73
CA ILE A 85 2.39 -12.38 3.33
C ILE A 85 2.78 -13.84 3.54
N THR A 86 2.30 -14.47 4.60
CA THR A 86 2.55 -15.89 4.88
C THR A 86 1.88 -16.76 3.82
N SER A 87 0.62 -16.49 3.49
CA SER A 87 -0.11 -17.16 2.42
C SER A 87 0.60 -16.97 1.06
N TRP A 88 0.99 -15.75 0.74
CA TRP A 88 1.76 -15.47 -0.48
C TRP A 88 3.11 -16.20 -0.49
N LYS A 89 3.82 -16.28 0.64
CA LYS A 89 5.11 -16.99 0.73
C LYS A 89 4.98 -18.46 0.43
N GLN A 90 3.90 -19.10 0.88
CA GLN A 90 3.59 -20.47 0.53
C GLN A 90 3.37 -20.61 -0.99
N ARG A 91 2.54 -19.76 -1.57
CA ARG A 91 2.28 -19.75 -3.02
C ARG A 91 3.54 -19.44 -3.83
N TRP A 92 4.40 -18.55 -3.33
CA TRP A 92 5.69 -18.23 -3.95
C TRP A 92 6.58 -19.49 -4.06
N ARG A 93 6.65 -20.31 -2.98
CA ARG A 93 7.37 -21.59 -2.98
C ARG A 93 6.86 -22.54 -4.05
N GLU A 94 5.56 -22.68 -4.17
CA GLU A 94 4.93 -23.52 -5.19
C GLU A 94 5.28 -23.06 -6.60
N VAL A 95 5.17 -21.77 -6.88
CA VAL A 95 5.43 -21.17 -8.20
C VAL A 95 6.92 -21.24 -8.57
N GLN A 96 7.82 -21.02 -7.62
CA GLN A 96 9.27 -21.01 -7.85
C GLN A 96 9.92 -22.39 -7.64
N ASN A 97 9.15 -23.36 -7.15
CA ASN A 97 9.60 -24.71 -6.79
C ASN A 97 10.86 -24.74 -5.88
N ARG A 98 10.94 -23.77 -4.97
CA ARG A 98 12.01 -23.64 -3.97
C ARG A 98 11.61 -22.65 -2.86
N ASP A 99 12.34 -22.69 -1.75
CA ASP A 99 12.23 -21.65 -0.73
C ASP A 99 12.85 -20.33 -1.20
N PRO A 100 12.29 -19.20 -0.76
CA PRO A 100 12.87 -17.91 -1.09
C PRO A 100 14.14 -17.63 -0.29
N ASP A 101 15.22 -17.29 -0.99
CA ASP A 101 16.39 -16.69 -0.37
C ASP A 101 16.09 -15.26 0.08
N ARG A 102 16.81 -14.77 1.09
CA ARG A 102 16.64 -13.43 1.64
C ARG A 102 16.72 -12.32 0.59
N GLY A 103 17.60 -12.48 -0.40
CA GLY A 103 17.81 -11.54 -1.50
C GLY A 103 16.80 -11.64 -2.65
N ASN A 104 15.91 -12.63 -2.67
CA ASN A 104 14.90 -12.74 -3.73
C ASN A 104 13.83 -11.64 -3.58
N TYR A 105 13.30 -11.18 -4.72
CA TYR A 105 12.13 -10.30 -4.70
C TYR A 105 10.92 -11.02 -4.10
N VAL A 106 10.17 -10.31 -3.27
CA VAL A 106 8.88 -10.82 -2.74
C VAL A 106 7.90 -11.04 -3.88
N PHE A 107 7.96 -10.18 -4.90
CA PHE A 107 7.09 -10.21 -6.08
C PHE A 107 7.94 -10.32 -7.36
N PRO A 108 8.44 -11.51 -7.69
CA PRO A 108 9.26 -11.71 -8.88
C PRO A 108 8.43 -11.52 -10.15
N ASN A 109 9.08 -11.11 -11.22
CA ASN A 109 8.49 -11.11 -12.55
C ASN A 109 8.33 -12.53 -13.05
N ALA A 110 7.19 -12.86 -13.66
CA ALA A 110 6.90 -14.23 -14.13
C ALA A 110 7.85 -14.72 -15.23
N LYS A 111 8.38 -13.81 -16.04
CA LYS A 111 9.30 -14.15 -17.16
C LYS A 111 10.77 -14.11 -16.75
N ASP A 112 11.10 -13.32 -15.75
CA ASP A 112 12.49 -13.13 -15.29
C ASP A 112 12.47 -12.90 -13.76
N PRO A 113 12.60 -13.96 -12.96
CA PRO A 113 12.57 -13.87 -11.49
C PRO A 113 13.72 -13.04 -10.88
N ALA A 114 14.77 -12.72 -11.64
CA ALA A 114 15.81 -11.79 -11.21
C ALA A 114 15.33 -10.34 -11.18
N ARG A 115 14.15 -10.06 -11.71
CA ARG A 115 13.48 -8.76 -11.71
C ARG A 115 12.19 -8.83 -10.88
N HIS A 116 11.71 -7.69 -10.42
CA HIS A 116 10.41 -7.61 -9.77
C HIS A 116 9.26 -7.50 -10.78
N MET A 117 8.04 -7.83 -10.33
CA MET A 117 6.80 -7.62 -11.07
C MET A 117 6.69 -6.17 -11.53
N THR A 118 6.17 -5.94 -12.73
CA THR A 118 6.05 -4.59 -13.29
C THR A 118 4.84 -3.84 -12.70
N ARG A 119 4.99 -2.52 -12.57
CA ARG A 119 3.88 -1.66 -12.17
C ARG A 119 2.69 -1.76 -13.13
N GLN A 120 2.96 -1.93 -14.43
CA GLN A 120 1.92 -2.08 -15.46
C GLN A 120 1.06 -3.33 -15.24
N ALA A 121 1.68 -4.46 -14.83
CA ALA A 121 0.95 -5.69 -14.51
C ALA A 121 -0.02 -5.47 -13.35
N VAL A 122 0.46 -4.84 -12.27
CA VAL A 122 -0.36 -4.50 -11.09
C VAL A 122 -1.49 -3.52 -11.46
N ASP A 123 -1.19 -2.48 -12.22
CA ASP A 123 -2.18 -1.48 -12.65
C ASP A 123 -3.24 -2.08 -13.58
N LYS A 124 -2.85 -3.04 -14.43
CA LYS A 124 -3.79 -3.79 -15.28
C LYS A 124 -4.74 -4.64 -14.44
N ALA A 125 -4.21 -5.39 -13.47
CA ALA A 125 -5.01 -6.23 -12.57
C ALA A 125 -6.01 -5.37 -11.76
N LEU A 126 -5.55 -4.25 -11.18
CA LEU A 126 -6.42 -3.33 -10.47
C LEU A 126 -7.57 -2.83 -11.34
N ARG A 127 -7.26 -2.40 -12.57
CA ARG A 127 -8.31 -1.88 -13.47
C ARG A 127 -9.33 -2.93 -13.84
N GLY A 128 -8.92 -4.19 -14.04
CA GLY A 128 -9.85 -5.30 -14.28
C GLY A 128 -10.84 -5.43 -13.13
N VAL A 129 -10.33 -5.63 -11.92
CA VAL A 129 -11.16 -5.78 -10.71
C VAL A 129 -12.03 -4.54 -10.44
N CYS A 130 -11.48 -3.34 -10.57
CA CYS A 130 -12.29 -2.11 -10.38
C CYS A 130 -13.40 -1.96 -11.42
N SER A 131 -13.20 -2.45 -12.65
CA SER A 131 -14.24 -2.47 -13.68
C SER A 131 -15.36 -3.45 -13.32
N GLU A 132 -15.01 -4.64 -12.83
CA GLU A 132 -15.97 -5.67 -12.41
C GLU A 132 -16.78 -5.25 -11.17
N LEU A 133 -16.13 -4.56 -10.23
CA LEU A 133 -16.74 -4.05 -8.99
C LEU A 133 -17.36 -2.64 -9.16
N GLU A 134 -17.37 -2.07 -10.35
CA GLU A 134 -17.86 -0.71 -10.64
C GLU A 134 -17.22 0.40 -9.78
N VAL A 135 -15.95 0.20 -9.35
CA VAL A 135 -15.21 1.17 -8.52
C VAL A 135 -14.53 2.21 -9.39
N ILE A 136 -15.06 3.42 -9.40
CA ILE A 136 -14.57 4.53 -10.22
C ILE A 136 -13.45 5.30 -9.54
N GLY A 137 -12.45 5.75 -10.31
CA GLY A 137 -11.37 6.63 -9.84
C GLY A 137 -10.27 5.95 -9.04
N ALA A 138 -10.36 4.63 -8.83
CA ALA A 138 -9.32 3.85 -8.17
C ALA A 138 -8.02 3.82 -9.00
N SER A 139 -6.90 3.82 -8.30
CA SER A 139 -5.57 3.68 -8.87
C SER A 139 -4.62 3.11 -7.82
N THR A 140 -3.41 2.72 -8.21
CA THR A 140 -2.39 2.24 -7.26
C THR A 140 -2.04 3.27 -6.17
N HIS A 141 -2.36 4.55 -6.35
CA HIS A 141 -2.23 5.59 -5.32
C HIS A 141 -3.39 5.63 -4.34
N SER A 142 -4.56 5.09 -4.71
CA SER A 142 -5.75 5.04 -3.85
C SER A 142 -5.49 4.26 -2.57
N LEU A 143 -4.77 3.13 -2.65
CA LEU A 143 -4.41 2.31 -1.48
C LEU A 143 -3.67 3.13 -0.41
N ARG A 144 -2.62 3.82 -0.83
CA ARG A 144 -1.83 4.68 0.06
C ARG A 144 -2.66 5.86 0.58
N ARG A 145 -3.47 6.50 -0.28
CA ARG A 145 -4.34 7.58 0.11
C ARG A 145 -5.35 7.12 1.16
N SER A 146 -6.08 6.03 0.88
CA SER A 146 -7.06 5.47 1.80
C SER A 146 -6.44 5.04 3.13
N ALA A 147 -5.27 4.39 3.12
CA ALA A 147 -4.56 4.01 4.34
C ALA A 147 -4.25 5.23 5.22
N LEU A 148 -3.74 6.31 4.63
CA LEU A 148 -3.39 7.53 5.36
C LEU A 148 -4.62 8.27 5.85
N THR A 149 -5.68 8.38 5.03
CA THR A 149 -6.94 9.01 5.43
C THR A 149 -7.59 8.23 6.57
N THR A 150 -7.71 6.90 6.45
CA THR A 150 -8.28 6.06 7.51
C THR A 150 -7.50 6.17 8.82
N ALA A 151 -6.18 6.20 8.77
CA ALA A 151 -5.36 6.35 9.97
C ALA A 151 -5.50 7.76 10.58
N SER A 152 -5.59 8.81 9.76
CA SER A 152 -5.86 10.18 10.20
C SER A 152 -7.24 10.30 10.85
N ASP A 153 -8.28 9.71 10.25
CA ASP A 153 -9.65 9.68 10.80
C ASP A 153 -9.74 8.96 12.16
N LYS A 154 -8.82 8.01 12.40
CA LYS A 154 -8.65 7.32 13.70
C LYS A 154 -7.80 8.11 14.70
N GLY A 155 -7.44 9.34 14.41
CA GLY A 155 -6.71 10.22 15.31
C GLY A 155 -5.19 9.97 15.35
N VAL A 156 -4.61 9.20 14.42
CA VAL A 156 -3.15 9.02 14.38
C VAL A 156 -2.46 10.34 14.06
N PRO A 157 -1.52 10.83 14.90
CA PRO A 157 -0.86 12.11 14.69
C PRO A 157 -0.16 12.21 13.33
N LEU A 158 -0.25 13.38 12.68
CA LEU A 158 0.33 13.62 11.35
C LEU A 158 1.85 13.32 11.30
N ARG A 159 2.58 13.58 12.38
CA ARG A 159 4.02 13.25 12.48
C ARG A 159 4.28 11.75 12.40
N VAL A 160 3.41 10.93 13.00
CA VAL A 160 3.49 9.46 12.92
C VAL A 160 3.17 9.01 11.49
N LEU A 161 2.11 9.54 10.89
CA LEU A 161 1.76 9.25 9.48
C LEU A 161 2.89 9.65 8.52
N GLN A 162 3.55 10.79 8.77
CA GLN A 162 4.70 11.24 7.99
C GLN A 162 5.87 10.25 8.10
N SER A 163 6.18 9.77 9.30
CA SER A 163 7.28 8.83 9.53
C SER A 163 7.07 7.50 8.81
N ILE A 164 5.84 6.97 8.86
CA ILE A 164 5.43 5.71 8.19
C ILE A 164 5.43 5.89 6.68
N SER A 165 4.77 6.94 6.18
CA SER A 165 4.58 7.15 4.76
C SER A 165 5.81 7.67 4.03
N GLY A 166 6.75 8.31 4.74
CA GLY A 166 7.96 8.92 4.15
C GLY A 166 7.65 10.11 3.26
N HIS A 167 6.67 10.95 3.62
CA HIS A 167 6.49 12.26 2.99
C HIS A 167 7.57 13.23 3.47
N SER A 168 8.13 14.00 2.54
CA SER A 168 9.22 14.94 2.84
C SER A 168 8.76 16.12 3.69
N SER A 169 7.49 16.48 3.65
CA SER A 169 6.89 17.52 4.49
C SER A 169 5.48 17.15 4.94
N LEU A 170 5.01 17.78 6.00
CA LEU A 170 3.62 17.66 6.45
C LEU A 170 2.63 18.23 5.42
N GLU A 171 2.98 19.33 4.76
CA GLU A 171 2.18 19.91 3.68
C GLU A 171 1.92 18.91 2.54
N MET A 172 2.95 18.16 2.14
CA MET A 172 2.78 17.10 1.13
C MET A 172 1.89 15.95 1.64
N LEU A 173 1.95 15.62 2.93
CA LEU A 173 1.08 14.63 3.53
C LEU A 173 -0.37 15.13 3.57
N GLN A 174 -0.61 16.36 3.97
CA GLN A 174 -1.94 16.96 4.05
C GLN A 174 -2.71 16.91 2.72
N LYS A 175 -2.02 17.00 1.57
CA LYS A 175 -2.64 16.81 0.25
C LYS A 175 -3.23 15.41 0.01
N TYR A 176 -2.87 14.44 0.84
CA TYR A 176 -3.41 13.08 0.80
C TYR A 176 -4.58 12.86 1.75
N LEU A 177 -4.83 13.80 2.66
CA LEU A 177 -5.86 13.69 3.68
C LEU A 177 -7.08 14.50 3.28
N ASP A 178 -8.24 13.91 3.41
CA ASP A 178 -9.52 14.59 3.28
C ASP A 178 -9.95 15.04 4.67
N VAL A 179 -10.28 16.32 4.83
CA VAL A 179 -10.83 16.86 6.08
C VAL A 179 -12.34 16.73 6.03
N LYS A 180 -12.88 15.85 6.88
CA LYS A 180 -14.32 15.63 7.01
C LYS A 180 -14.93 16.67 7.95
N ASP A 181 -16.16 17.09 7.68
CA ASP A 181 -16.87 18.05 8.56
C ASP A 181 -17.11 17.47 9.96
N GLU A 182 -17.26 16.15 10.08
CA GLU A 182 -17.35 15.47 11.38
C GLU A 182 -16.10 15.65 12.24
N ALA A 183 -14.92 15.61 11.63
CA ALA A 183 -13.65 15.87 12.33
C ALA A 183 -13.57 17.31 12.84
N LYS A 184 -14.15 18.30 12.11
CA LYS A 184 -14.24 19.69 12.57
C LYS A 184 -15.16 19.82 13.79
N LYS A 185 -16.29 19.10 13.80
CA LYS A 185 -17.21 19.10 14.95
C LYS A 185 -16.54 18.49 16.18
N GLN A 186 -15.86 17.34 16.03
CA GLN A 186 -15.13 16.72 17.12
C GLN A 186 -14.02 17.63 17.68
N ALA A 187 -13.28 18.30 16.79
CA ALA A 187 -12.27 19.28 17.21
C ALA A 187 -12.90 20.46 18.00
N ALA A 188 -14.03 20.99 17.53
CA ALA A 188 -14.73 22.06 18.23
C ALA A 188 -15.20 21.64 19.63
N MET A 189 -15.64 20.40 19.81
CA MET A 189 -16.02 19.84 21.11
C MET A 189 -14.84 19.62 22.06
N ALA A 190 -13.63 19.46 21.51
CA ALA A 190 -12.41 19.25 22.29
C ALA A 190 -11.78 20.59 22.80
N PHE A 191 -12.29 21.75 22.37
CA PHE A 191 -11.81 23.06 22.82
C PHE A 191 -12.43 23.53 24.15
N GLY A 192 -13.35 22.80 24.72
CA GLY A 192 -14.03 23.11 25.99
C GLY A 192 -13.89 22.03 26.99
#